data_bec7150c017db60c4cf1dde852e2d60b
#
_entry.id   bec7150c017db60c4cf1dde852e2d60b
#
_cell.length_a   1.000
_cell.length_b   1.000
_cell.length_c   1.000
_cell.angle_alpha   90.00
_cell.angle_beta   90.00
_cell.angle_gamma   90.00
#
_symmetry.space_group_name_H-M   'P 1'
#
loop_
_entity.id
_entity.type
_entity.pdbx_description
1 polymer ?
#
loop_
_entity_poly.entity_id
_entity_poly.type
_entity_poly.pdbx_seq_one_letter_code
_entity_poly.pdbx_strand_id
1 'polypeptide(L)'
;MTDYLKDALRKAAMFCAYQERTQQEVRDRLKEWGVLGDDAEEVIAELIQQNYLNEERFAKSFAGGKFRVKGWGKRKIKQHLQQRGISGYNLEEAMKEIAPDDYRTALAELLDKKRRSIRDDNPLIVKQKLVRYALSKGYESDLVWQVLGADE
;
A
#
# COMPACT_ATOMS: atom_id res chain seq x y z
N MET A 1 -14.35 -30.03 9.17
CA MET A 1 -14.63 -29.28 7.93
C MET A 1 -15.21 -30.22 6.88
N THR A 2 -16.29 -29.84 6.26
CA THR A 2 -16.95 -30.63 5.21
C THR A 2 -16.11 -30.67 3.94
N ASP A 3 -16.41 -31.60 3.02
CA ASP A 3 -15.71 -31.66 1.72
C ASP A 3 -15.91 -30.39 0.91
N TYR A 4 -17.09 -29.81 1.01
CA TYR A 4 -17.43 -28.53 0.38
C TYR A 4 -16.48 -27.41 0.86
N LEU A 5 -16.28 -27.31 2.19
CA LEU A 5 -15.40 -26.29 2.77
C LEU A 5 -13.92 -26.59 2.52
N LYS A 6 -13.54 -27.86 2.46
CA LYS A 6 -12.17 -28.25 2.10
C LYS A 6 -11.84 -27.83 0.66
N ASP A 7 -12.79 -27.96 -0.26
CA ASP A 7 -12.62 -27.51 -1.63
C ASP A 7 -12.48 -26.00 -1.70
N ALA A 8 -13.34 -25.27 -0.97
CA ALA A 8 -13.27 -23.82 -0.87
C ALA A 8 -11.93 -23.36 -0.29
N LEU A 9 -11.45 -24.05 0.76
CA LEU A 9 -10.14 -23.76 1.38
C LEU A 9 -9.01 -23.93 0.38
N ARG A 10 -9.02 -25.02 -0.40
CA ARG A 10 -8.00 -25.27 -1.41
C ARG A 10 -7.96 -24.16 -2.45
N LYS A 11 -9.11 -23.75 -2.97
CA LYS A 11 -9.22 -22.67 -3.95
C LYS A 11 -8.76 -21.34 -3.36
N ALA A 12 -9.16 -21.05 -2.14
CA ALA A 12 -8.77 -19.82 -1.44
C ALA A 12 -7.27 -19.78 -1.16
N ALA A 13 -6.67 -20.92 -0.82
CA ALA A 13 -5.22 -21.01 -0.63
C ALA A 13 -4.47 -20.69 -1.93
N MET A 14 -4.96 -21.18 -3.07
CA MET A 14 -4.38 -20.86 -4.37
C MET A 14 -4.51 -19.36 -4.69
N PHE A 15 -5.65 -18.77 -4.36
CA PHE A 15 -5.90 -17.34 -4.52
C PHE A 15 -4.89 -16.52 -3.70
N CYS A 16 -4.62 -16.93 -2.46
CA CYS A 16 -3.65 -16.28 -1.58
C CYS A 16 -2.20 -16.52 -2.05
N ALA A 17 -1.91 -17.67 -2.63
CA ALA A 17 -0.57 -18.00 -3.12
C ALA A 17 -0.19 -17.19 -4.36
N TYR A 18 -1.18 -16.80 -5.16
CA TYR A 18 -0.95 -16.01 -6.38
C TYR A 18 -0.41 -14.62 -6.04
N GLN A 19 -0.96 -13.96 -5.03
CA GLN A 19 -0.46 -12.71 -4.47
C GLN A 19 -1.01 -12.50 -3.08
N GLU A 20 -0.40 -11.60 -2.30
CA GLU A 20 -0.87 -11.26 -0.97
C GLU A 20 -2.29 -10.69 -1.03
N ARG A 21 -3.13 -11.11 -0.06
CA ARG A 21 -4.53 -10.70 0.01
C ARG A 21 -4.88 -10.18 1.40
N THR A 22 -5.91 -9.34 1.47
CA THR A 22 -6.54 -8.99 2.75
C THR A 22 -7.61 -10.03 3.09
N GLN A 23 -8.02 -10.06 4.35
CA GLN A 23 -9.15 -10.89 4.77
C GLN A 23 -10.42 -10.55 3.99
N GLN A 24 -10.65 -9.25 3.76
CA GLN A 24 -11.84 -8.81 3.03
C GLN A 24 -11.82 -9.29 1.57
N GLU A 25 -10.66 -9.25 0.90
CA GLU A 25 -10.55 -9.76 -0.47
C GLU A 25 -10.87 -11.26 -0.53
N VAL A 26 -10.40 -12.02 0.45
CA VAL A 26 -10.70 -13.46 0.53
C VAL A 26 -12.19 -13.67 0.81
N ARG A 27 -12.77 -12.89 1.72
CA ARG A 27 -14.20 -12.98 2.06
C ARG A 27 -15.06 -12.70 0.82
N ASP A 28 -14.70 -11.68 0.05
CA ASP A 28 -15.41 -11.34 -1.18
C ASP A 28 -15.30 -12.44 -2.23
N ARG A 29 -14.12 -13.05 -2.36
CA ARG A 29 -13.93 -14.15 -3.30
C ARG A 29 -14.71 -15.41 -2.89
N LEU A 30 -14.73 -15.72 -1.60
CA LEU A 30 -15.53 -16.82 -1.07
C LEU A 30 -17.03 -16.61 -1.35
N LYS A 31 -17.48 -15.37 -1.21
CA LYS A 31 -18.87 -15.00 -1.51
C LYS A 31 -19.20 -15.28 -2.98
N GLU A 32 -18.30 -14.98 -3.90
CA GLU A 32 -18.47 -15.29 -5.32
C GLU A 32 -18.65 -16.79 -5.56
N TRP A 33 -18.01 -17.63 -4.72
CA TRP A 33 -18.12 -19.08 -4.80
C TRP A 33 -19.30 -19.62 -3.97
N GLY A 34 -20.14 -18.75 -3.41
CA GLY A 34 -21.30 -19.15 -2.62
C GLY A 34 -20.99 -19.53 -1.17
N VAL A 35 -19.79 -19.22 -0.68
CA VAL A 35 -19.38 -19.49 0.70
C VAL A 35 -19.55 -18.21 1.52
N LEU A 36 -20.50 -18.25 2.46
CA LEU A 36 -20.97 -17.07 3.21
C LEU A 36 -20.93 -17.31 4.72
N GLY A 37 -20.99 -16.22 5.49
CA GLY A 37 -21.18 -16.25 6.93
C GLY A 37 -20.13 -17.05 7.66
N ASP A 38 -20.56 -17.88 8.58
CA ASP A 38 -19.66 -18.67 9.43
C ASP A 38 -18.77 -19.61 8.63
N ASP A 39 -19.24 -20.14 7.52
CA ASP A 39 -18.46 -21.01 6.63
C ASP A 39 -17.28 -20.24 6.04
N ALA A 40 -17.51 -19.00 5.60
CA ALA A 40 -16.43 -18.14 5.08
C ALA A 40 -15.41 -17.83 6.17
N GLU A 41 -15.88 -17.50 7.37
CA GLU A 41 -15.00 -17.19 8.50
C GLU A 41 -14.16 -18.42 8.93
N GLU A 42 -14.73 -19.61 8.85
CA GLU A 42 -13.98 -20.84 9.13
C GLU A 42 -12.85 -21.06 8.12
N VAL A 43 -13.10 -20.82 6.83
CA VAL A 43 -12.07 -20.92 5.79
C VAL A 43 -10.98 -19.86 6.03
N ILE A 44 -11.38 -18.62 6.32
CA ILE A 44 -10.42 -17.52 6.58
C ILE A 44 -9.53 -17.85 7.79
N ALA A 45 -10.12 -18.35 8.88
CA ALA A 45 -9.36 -18.73 10.07
C ALA A 45 -8.31 -19.80 9.75
N GLU A 46 -8.67 -20.79 8.94
CA GLU A 46 -7.76 -21.85 8.52
C GLU A 46 -6.63 -21.33 7.65
N LEU A 47 -6.94 -20.41 6.72
CA LEU A 47 -5.92 -19.77 5.88
C LEU A 47 -4.91 -18.99 6.73
N ILE A 48 -5.38 -18.29 7.75
CA ILE A 48 -4.52 -17.57 8.69
C ILE A 48 -3.62 -18.56 9.44
N GLN A 49 -4.22 -19.62 9.98
CA GLN A 49 -3.48 -20.63 10.75
C GLN A 49 -2.39 -21.30 9.91
N GLN A 50 -2.67 -21.55 8.63
CA GLN A 50 -1.71 -22.16 7.71
C GLN A 50 -0.77 -21.16 7.06
N ASN A 51 -0.87 -19.87 7.43
CA ASN A 51 -0.02 -18.77 6.94
C ASN A 51 -0.17 -18.48 5.44
N TYR A 52 -1.27 -18.86 4.84
CA TYR A 52 -1.61 -18.41 3.49
C TYR A 52 -2.11 -16.99 3.49
N LEU A 53 -2.77 -16.56 4.57
CA LEU A 53 -3.35 -15.22 4.71
C LEU A 53 -2.71 -14.53 5.90
N ASN A 54 -2.07 -13.40 5.66
CA ASN A 54 -1.34 -12.65 6.68
C ASN A 54 -1.40 -11.16 6.33
N GLU A 55 -2.21 -10.40 7.07
CA GLU A 55 -2.42 -8.98 6.76
C GLU A 55 -1.20 -8.10 7.04
N GLU A 56 -0.34 -8.48 7.98
CA GLU A 56 0.93 -7.78 8.17
C GLU A 56 1.81 -7.92 6.92
N ARG A 57 1.93 -9.13 6.41
CA ARG A 57 2.70 -9.42 5.20
C ARG A 57 2.11 -8.70 3.98
N PHE A 58 0.77 -8.69 3.86
CA PHE A 58 0.07 -7.92 2.83
C PHE A 58 0.45 -6.44 2.90
N ALA A 59 0.35 -5.86 4.11
CA ALA A 59 0.59 -4.43 4.31
C ALA A 59 2.02 -4.04 3.96
N LYS A 60 3.01 -4.86 4.36
CA LYS A 60 4.42 -4.63 4.04
C LYS A 60 4.68 -4.72 2.53
N SER A 61 4.15 -5.73 1.87
CA SER A 61 4.28 -5.90 0.43
C SER A 61 3.64 -4.75 -0.34
N PHE A 62 2.45 -4.33 0.08
CA PHE A 62 1.74 -3.21 -0.52
C PHE A 62 2.54 -1.91 -0.39
N ALA A 63 2.98 -1.59 0.84
CA ALA A 63 3.71 -0.35 1.11
C ALA A 63 5.01 -0.30 0.30
N GLY A 64 5.81 -1.35 0.35
CA GLY A 64 7.07 -1.42 -0.37
C GLY A 64 6.89 -1.33 -1.88
N GLY A 65 5.90 -2.04 -2.41
CA GLY A 65 5.61 -2.02 -3.85
C GLY A 65 5.14 -0.66 -4.35
N LYS A 66 4.20 -0.02 -3.64
CA LYS A 66 3.71 1.30 -4.03
C LYS A 66 4.79 2.37 -3.93
N PHE A 67 5.65 2.28 -2.93
CA PHE A 67 6.79 3.19 -2.82
C PHE A 67 7.81 2.96 -3.94
N ARG A 68 8.30 1.72 -4.10
CA ARG A 68 9.39 1.42 -5.05
C ARG A 68 8.97 1.49 -6.51
N VAL A 69 7.75 1.05 -6.83
CA VAL A 69 7.28 0.97 -8.22
C VAL A 69 6.49 2.20 -8.64
N LYS A 70 5.56 2.67 -7.79
CA LYS A 70 4.68 3.79 -8.11
C LYS A 70 5.20 5.13 -7.62
N GLY A 71 6.19 5.15 -6.73
CA GLY A 71 6.72 6.38 -6.16
C GLY A 71 5.77 7.08 -5.20
N TRP A 72 4.85 6.33 -4.58
CA TRP A 72 3.90 6.93 -3.63
C TRP A 72 4.58 7.34 -2.33
N GLY A 73 4.14 8.47 -1.77
CA GLY A 73 4.50 8.89 -0.43
C GLY A 73 3.67 8.15 0.63
N LYS A 74 4.11 8.23 1.88
CA LYS A 74 3.53 7.49 2.99
C LYS A 74 2.05 7.83 3.25
N ARG A 75 1.65 9.08 3.07
CA ARG A 75 0.25 9.48 3.31
C ARG A 75 -0.71 8.76 2.37
N LYS A 76 -0.34 8.66 1.11
CA LYS A 76 -1.15 7.96 0.11
C LYS A 76 -1.19 6.46 0.38
N ILE A 77 -0.05 5.87 0.73
CA ILE A 77 0.05 4.45 1.08
C ILE A 77 -0.83 4.14 2.29
N LYS A 78 -0.74 4.95 3.36
CA LYS A 78 -1.58 4.78 4.57
C LYS A 78 -3.05 4.84 4.24
N GLN A 79 -3.45 5.84 3.45
CA GLN A 79 -4.86 6.02 3.07
C GLN A 79 -5.40 4.78 2.36
N HIS A 80 -4.63 4.24 1.41
CA HIS A 80 -5.04 3.06 0.66
C HIS A 80 -5.07 1.80 1.52
N LEU A 81 -4.13 1.65 2.46
CA LEU A 81 -4.15 0.53 3.40
C LEU A 81 -5.35 0.62 4.34
N GLN A 82 -5.64 1.81 4.87
CA GLN A 82 -6.80 2.03 5.75
C GLN A 82 -8.11 1.72 5.02
N GLN A 83 -8.22 2.08 3.76
CA GLN A 83 -9.39 1.75 2.93
C GLN A 83 -9.58 0.24 2.77
N ARG A 84 -8.49 -0.53 2.92
CA ARG A 84 -8.51 -2.00 2.84
C ARG A 84 -8.64 -2.66 4.20
N GLY A 85 -8.94 -1.88 5.24
CA GLY A 85 -9.12 -2.40 6.58
C GLY A 85 -7.84 -2.65 7.36
N ILE A 86 -6.69 -2.17 6.87
CA ILE A 86 -5.42 -2.30 7.58
C ILE A 86 -5.21 -1.10 8.50
N SER A 87 -4.96 -1.36 9.77
CA SER A 87 -4.77 -0.31 10.78
C SER A 87 -3.84 -0.79 11.90
N GLY A 88 -3.56 0.09 12.86
CA GLY A 88 -2.79 -0.23 14.06
C GLY A 88 -1.42 -0.83 13.75
N TYR A 89 -1.11 -1.94 14.41
CA TYR A 89 0.19 -2.59 14.32
C TYR A 89 0.61 -2.91 12.89
N ASN A 90 -0.29 -3.46 12.08
CA ASN A 90 0.01 -3.85 10.71
C ASN A 90 0.36 -2.63 9.84
N LEU A 91 -0.33 -1.52 10.06
CA LEU A 91 -0.05 -0.27 9.34
C LEU A 91 1.31 0.30 9.74
N GLU A 92 1.62 0.32 11.03
CA GLU A 92 2.90 0.81 11.54
C GLU A 92 4.07 -0.03 11.02
N GLU A 93 3.92 -1.36 11.02
CA GLU A 93 4.95 -2.25 10.49
C GLU A 93 5.15 -2.07 8.99
N ALA A 94 4.07 -1.83 8.25
CA ALA A 94 4.16 -1.56 6.81
C ALA A 94 4.98 -0.29 6.52
N MET A 95 4.80 0.77 7.32
CA MET A 95 5.54 2.01 7.12
C MET A 95 7.04 1.84 7.36
N LYS A 96 7.45 0.89 8.20
CA LYS A 96 8.86 0.60 8.46
C LYS A 96 9.59 -0.02 7.27
N GLU A 97 8.86 -0.52 6.27
CA GLU A 97 9.45 -1.02 5.03
C GLU A 97 10.09 0.09 4.20
N ILE A 98 9.79 1.34 4.50
CA ILE A 98 10.31 2.51 3.78
C ILE A 98 11.34 3.19 4.68
N ALA A 99 12.61 2.98 4.37
CA ALA A 99 13.70 3.59 5.13
C ALA A 99 13.69 5.11 4.96
N PRO A 100 13.94 5.89 6.03
CA PRO A 100 13.89 7.36 5.95
C PRO A 100 14.79 7.97 4.88
N ASP A 101 16.01 7.47 4.73
CA ASP A 101 16.95 7.98 3.74
C ASP A 101 16.48 7.69 2.31
N ASP A 102 15.99 6.47 2.08
CA ASP A 102 15.42 6.06 0.79
C ASP A 102 14.21 6.91 0.44
N TYR A 103 13.38 7.21 1.43
CA TYR A 103 12.20 8.04 1.27
C TYR A 103 12.55 9.46 0.82
N ARG A 104 13.52 10.07 1.51
CA ARG A 104 13.99 11.41 1.18
C ARG A 104 14.62 11.46 -0.22
N THR A 105 15.44 10.48 -0.55
CA THR A 105 16.07 10.35 -1.86
C THR A 105 15.02 10.20 -2.97
N ALA A 106 14.03 9.36 -2.76
CA ALA A 106 12.95 9.16 -3.73
C ALA A 106 12.17 10.44 -3.97
N LEU A 107 11.88 11.21 -2.92
CA LEU A 107 11.20 12.50 -3.04
C LEU A 107 12.05 13.49 -3.84
N ALA A 108 13.34 13.59 -3.55
CA ALA A 108 14.25 14.49 -4.27
C ALA A 108 14.30 14.14 -5.77
N GLU A 109 14.39 12.87 -6.11
CA GLU A 109 14.39 12.40 -7.50
C GLU A 109 13.06 12.68 -8.19
N LEU A 110 11.96 12.47 -7.50
CA LEU A 110 10.61 12.76 -7.99
C LEU A 110 10.47 14.25 -8.36
N LEU A 111 10.93 15.12 -7.47
CA LEU A 111 10.88 16.56 -7.67
C LEU A 111 11.77 17.00 -8.84
N ASP A 112 12.98 16.47 -8.93
CA ASP A 112 13.90 16.77 -10.04
C ASP A 112 13.31 16.37 -11.39
N LYS A 113 12.74 15.19 -11.47
CA LYS A 113 12.10 14.70 -12.70
C LYS A 113 10.91 15.58 -13.08
N LYS A 114 10.08 15.95 -12.11
CA LYS A 114 8.92 16.81 -12.35
C LYS A 114 9.36 18.20 -12.78
N ARG A 115 10.40 18.76 -12.15
CA ARG A 115 10.93 20.11 -12.49
C ARG A 115 11.28 20.20 -13.97
N ARG A 116 11.88 19.16 -14.53
CA ARG A 116 12.26 19.14 -15.96
C ARG A 116 11.07 19.19 -16.90
N SER A 117 9.89 18.79 -16.45
CA SER A 117 8.67 18.79 -17.25
C SER A 117 7.87 20.09 -17.15
N ILE A 118 8.20 20.95 -16.19
CA ILE A 118 7.46 22.20 -15.97
C ILE A 118 7.96 23.27 -16.92
N ARG A 119 7.03 23.88 -17.64
CA ARG A 119 7.29 24.94 -18.63
C ARG A 119 6.81 26.29 -18.05
N ASP A 120 7.62 26.88 -17.18
CA ASP A 120 7.33 28.18 -16.60
C ASP A 120 8.65 28.85 -16.20
N ASP A 121 8.74 30.16 -16.40
CA ASP A 121 9.95 30.94 -16.09
C ASP A 121 9.92 31.52 -14.68
N ASN A 122 8.75 31.54 -14.03
CA ASN A 122 8.62 32.10 -12.69
C ASN A 122 8.99 31.02 -11.63
N PRO A 123 10.11 31.22 -10.88
CA PRO A 123 10.54 30.23 -9.89
C PRO A 123 9.49 29.93 -8.82
N LEU A 124 8.69 30.92 -8.44
CA LEU A 124 7.63 30.73 -7.42
C LEU A 124 6.54 29.81 -7.94
N ILE A 125 6.13 29.99 -9.19
CA ILE A 125 5.12 29.13 -9.82
C ILE A 125 5.65 27.70 -9.97
N VAL A 126 6.90 27.55 -10.37
CA VAL A 126 7.56 26.23 -10.46
C VAL A 126 7.53 25.54 -9.11
N LYS A 127 7.91 26.24 -8.05
CA LYS A 127 7.91 25.71 -6.69
C LYS A 127 6.52 25.28 -6.24
N GLN A 128 5.49 26.07 -6.50
CA GLN A 128 4.10 25.75 -6.18
C GLN A 128 3.62 24.48 -6.90
N LYS A 129 3.98 24.35 -8.17
CA LYS A 129 3.64 23.14 -8.96
C LYS A 129 4.33 21.91 -8.43
N LEU A 130 5.59 22.02 -8.02
CA LEU A 130 6.36 20.91 -7.42
C LEU A 130 5.73 20.46 -6.11
N VAL A 131 5.38 21.40 -5.23
CA VAL A 131 4.75 21.10 -3.94
C VAL A 131 3.42 20.38 -4.17
N ARG A 132 2.58 20.91 -5.05
CA ARG A 132 1.28 20.32 -5.38
C ARG A 132 1.43 18.89 -5.89
N TYR A 133 2.40 18.68 -6.78
CA TYR A 133 2.65 17.36 -7.35
C TYR A 133 3.08 16.36 -6.28
N ALA A 134 4.05 16.74 -5.43
CA ALA A 134 4.54 15.87 -4.36
C ALA A 134 3.43 15.53 -3.36
N LEU A 135 2.59 16.51 -2.99
CA LEU A 135 1.45 16.27 -2.11
C LEU A 135 0.45 15.30 -2.75
N SER A 136 0.21 15.41 -4.05
CA SER A 136 -0.69 14.50 -4.77
C SER A 136 -0.16 13.07 -4.80
N LYS A 137 1.15 12.90 -4.73
CA LYS A 137 1.79 11.58 -4.65
C LYS A 137 1.81 11.01 -3.23
N GLY A 138 1.40 11.80 -2.24
CA GLY A 138 1.28 11.36 -0.87
C GLY A 138 2.43 11.71 0.06
N TYR A 139 3.35 12.56 -0.36
CA TYR A 139 4.46 13.01 0.51
C TYR A 139 3.98 14.06 1.50
N GLU A 140 4.58 14.06 2.70
CA GLU A 140 4.24 15.00 3.76
C GLU A 140 4.73 16.41 3.40
N SER A 141 3.90 17.41 3.66
CA SER A 141 4.16 18.82 3.30
C SER A 141 5.48 19.34 3.87
N ASP A 142 5.72 19.10 5.15
CA ASP A 142 6.94 19.57 5.82
C ASP A 142 8.21 18.98 5.18
N LEU A 143 8.19 17.70 4.84
CA LEU A 143 9.32 17.06 4.16
C LEU A 143 9.52 17.64 2.76
N VAL A 144 8.45 17.89 2.02
CA VAL A 144 8.53 18.49 0.67
C VAL A 144 9.24 19.85 0.74
N TRP A 145 8.83 20.69 1.68
CA TRP A 145 9.45 22.01 1.86
C TRP A 145 10.92 21.90 2.29
N GLN A 146 11.26 20.94 3.15
CA GLN A 146 12.66 20.71 3.56
C GLN A 146 13.51 20.32 2.37
N VAL A 147 13.04 19.39 1.53
CA VAL A 147 13.80 18.92 0.36
C VAL A 147 13.96 20.05 -0.66
N LEU A 148 12.92 20.84 -0.91
CA LEU A 148 13.00 21.98 -1.81
C LEU A 148 13.93 23.07 -1.29
N GLY A 149 13.92 23.33 0.02
CA GLY A 149 14.80 24.32 0.65
C GLY A 149 16.27 23.89 0.64
N ALA A 150 16.56 22.59 0.68
CA ALA A 150 17.93 22.08 0.62
C ALA A 150 18.57 22.28 -0.76
N ASP A 151 17.76 22.50 -1.81
CA ASP A 151 18.21 22.72 -3.19
C ASP A 151 18.49 24.21 -3.49
N GLU A 152 18.20 25.11 -2.53
CA GLU A 152 18.47 26.54 -2.64
C GLU A 152 19.91 26.93 -2.15
#